data_d7c1265ec004b64aecff794d537452b6
#
_entry.id   d7c1265ec004b64aecff794d537452b6
#
_cell.length_a   1.000
_cell.length_b   1.000
_cell.length_c   1.000
_cell.angle_alpha   90.00
_cell.angle_beta   90.00
_cell.angle_gamma   90.00
#
_symmetry.space_group_name_H-M   'P 1'
#
loop_
_entity.id
_entity.type
_entity.pdbx_description
1 polymer ?
#
loop_
_entity_poly.entity_id
_entity_poly.type
_entity_poly.pdbx_seq_one_letter_code
_entity_poly.pdbx_strand_id
1 'polypeptide(L)'
;VSNHISWLDIIVIQSIKPSIFVAKSDVASWPLFGWVAHMIGTIFIKRDKVSDIKKALKKIKRRLTKRSVCIFPEGTSTNGRYVLPFKSNLFQSSIDSNRAILPICLVYKDDRVYTDKVAFIGDMSLIDSIMRIKKEKHIKAVVDVLRPIKPRGNRKELASYTYEMIQKNLSQNLS
;
A
#
# COMPACT_ATOMS: atom_id res chain seq x y z
N VAL A 1 1.43 -4.54 -4.93
CA VAL A 1 2.09 -3.24 -4.69
C VAL A 1 1.12 -2.15 -5.08
N SER A 2 0.92 -1.15 -4.21
CA SER A 2 -0.01 -0.04 -4.48
C SER A 2 0.57 1.29 -4.02
N ASN A 3 0.10 2.39 -4.62
CA ASN A 3 0.20 3.72 -4.02
C ASN A 3 -0.62 3.79 -2.72
N HIS A 4 -0.39 4.80 -1.89
CA HIS A 4 -0.97 4.89 -0.55
C HIS A 4 -1.56 6.28 -0.27
N ILE A 5 -2.84 6.31 0.05
CA ILE A 5 -3.60 7.54 0.29
C ILE A 5 -4.18 7.55 1.70
N SER A 6 -4.69 6.39 2.15
CA SER A 6 -5.46 6.31 3.39
C SER A 6 -5.37 4.92 4.02
N TRP A 7 -5.71 4.82 5.29
CA TRP A 7 -5.97 3.53 5.94
C TRP A 7 -7.12 2.75 5.25
N LEU A 8 -8.03 3.44 4.54
CA LEU A 8 -9.08 2.83 3.74
C LEU A 8 -8.53 1.95 2.61
N ASP A 9 -7.33 2.23 2.09
CA ASP A 9 -6.70 1.46 1.02
C ASP A 9 -6.59 -0.03 1.39
N ILE A 10 -6.37 -0.30 2.69
CA ILE A 10 -6.29 -1.66 3.23
C ILE A 10 -7.63 -2.37 3.04
N ILE A 11 -8.74 -1.72 3.39
CA ILE A 11 -10.09 -2.27 3.28
C ILE A 11 -10.45 -2.48 1.81
N VAL A 12 -10.17 -1.50 0.96
CA VAL A 12 -10.44 -1.55 -0.48
C VAL A 12 -9.67 -2.68 -1.14
N ILE A 13 -8.35 -2.77 -0.90
CA ILE A 13 -7.53 -3.85 -1.49
C ILE A 13 -7.95 -5.21 -0.94
N GLN A 14 -8.28 -5.29 0.36
CA GLN A 14 -8.72 -6.54 0.99
C GLN A 14 -10.01 -7.08 0.37
N SER A 15 -10.94 -6.19 -0.03
CA SER A 15 -12.20 -6.59 -0.67
C SER A 15 -12.02 -7.18 -2.07
N ILE A 16 -10.97 -6.75 -2.79
CA ILE A 16 -10.69 -7.21 -4.16
C ILE A 16 -9.75 -8.41 -4.17
N LYS A 17 -8.68 -8.34 -3.38
CA LYS A 17 -7.67 -9.39 -3.29
C LYS A 17 -7.19 -9.56 -1.85
N PRO A 18 -7.74 -10.53 -1.12
CA PRO A 18 -7.30 -10.83 0.23
C PRO A 18 -5.78 -10.98 0.33
N SER A 19 -5.16 -10.12 1.10
CA SER A 19 -3.71 -9.98 1.17
C SER A 19 -3.23 -9.77 2.60
N ILE A 20 -1.99 -10.15 2.87
CA ILE A 20 -1.29 -9.79 4.10
C ILE A 20 -0.62 -8.43 3.86
N PHE A 21 -0.85 -7.48 4.74
CA PHE A 21 -0.24 -6.15 4.61
C PHE A 21 1.08 -6.04 5.35
N VAL A 22 1.90 -5.09 4.94
CA VAL A 22 3.13 -4.72 5.61
C VAL A 22 2.97 -3.30 6.13
N ALA A 23 3.01 -3.13 7.45
CA ALA A 23 2.80 -1.86 8.12
C ALA A 23 3.98 -1.48 9.01
N LYS A 24 4.09 -0.19 9.36
CA LYS A 24 5.03 0.30 10.38
C LYS A 24 4.63 -0.26 11.74
N SER A 25 5.62 -0.57 12.60
CA SER A 25 5.38 -1.15 13.94
C SER A 25 4.44 -0.31 14.80
N ASP A 26 4.47 1.01 14.65
CA ASP A 26 3.66 1.94 15.46
C ASP A 26 2.15 1.71 15.25
N VAL A 27 1.76 1.24 14.06
CA VAL A 27 0.35 0.91 13.75
C VAL A 27 -0.17 -0.24 14.61
N ALA A 28 0.71 -1.11 15.12
CA ALA A 28 0.32 -2.22 16.00
C ALA A 28 -0.30 -1.74 17.32
N SER A 29 0.07 -0.55 17.79
CA SER A 29 -0.44 0.06 19.01
C SER A 29 -1.72 0.90 18.82
N TRP A 30 -2.19 1.08 17.58
CA TRP A 30 -3.39 1.86 17.33
C TRP A 30 -4.63 1.11 17.85
N PRO A 31 -5.50 1.76 18.62
CA PRO A 31 -6.73 1.16 19.11
C PRO A 31 -7.56 0.60 17.96
N LEU A 32 -8.16 -0.57 18.12
CA LEU A 32 -8.97 -1.29 17.13
C LEU A 32 -8.20 -1.70 15.87
N PHE A 33 -7.52 -0.76 15.20
CA PHE A 33 -6.80 -1.02 13.95
C PHE A 33 -5.58 -1.93 14.13
N GLY A 34 -4.83 -1.78 15.22
CA GLY A 34 -3.75 -2.69 15.57
C GLY A 34 -4.26 -4.12 15.76
N TRP A 35 -5.39 -4.27 16.46
CA TRP A 35 -6.03 -5.57 16.67
C TRP A 35 -6.50 -6.20 15.33
N VAL A 36 -7.22 -5.45 14.49
CA VAL A 36 -7.64 -5.92 13.14
C VAL A 36 -6.42 -6.26 12.29
N ALA A 37 -5.38 -5.42 12.30
CA ALA A 37 -4.15 -5.67 11.56
C ALA A 37 -3.47 -6.98 12.01
N HIS A 38 -3.46 -7.28 13.31
CA HIS A 38 -3.00 -8.56 13.83
C HIS A 38 -3.85 -9.74 13.34
N MET A 39 -5.17 -9.62 13.36
CA MET A 39 -6.09 -10.68 12.90
C MET A 39 -5.88 -11.04 11.41
N ILE A 40 -5.68 -10.06 10.53
CA ILE A 40 -5.40 -10.30 9.11
C ILE A 40 -3.96 -10.74 8.85
N GLY A 41 -3.13 -10.85 9.89
CA GLY A 41 -1.77 -11.34 9.82
C GLY A 41 -0.76 -10.33 9.28
N THR A 42 -1.00 -9.03 9.48
CA THR A 42 -0.11 -7.94 9.06
C THR A 42 1.32 -8.16 9.57
N ILE A 43 2.28 -7.89 8.70
CA ILE A 43 3.70 -7.94 9.04
C ILE A 43 4.13 -6.55 9.50
N PHE A 44 4.37 -6.39 10.80
CA PHE A 44 4.87 -5.13 11.35
C PHE A 44 6.39 -5.03 11.21
N ILE A 45 6.86 -3.87 10.75
CA ILE A 45 8.28 -3.61 10.49
C ILE A 45 8.72 -2.36 11.25
N LYS A 46 9.79 -2.50 12.03
CA LYS A 46 10.64 -1.36 12.43
C LYS A 46 11.59 -1.08 11.28
N ARG A 47 11.68 0.19 10.85
CA ARG A 47 12.48 0.57 9.66
C ARG A 47 13.83 1.14 10.02
N ASP A 48 14.15 1.20 11.30
CA ASP A 48 15.28 1.94 11.85
C ASP A 48 16.60 1.17 11.71
N LYS A 49 16.54 -0.15 11.58
CA LYS A 49 17.74 -1.00 11.48
C LYS A 49 17.67 -1.93 10.26
N VAL A 50 18.81 -2.10 9.60
CA VAL A 50 18.96 -3.04 8.47
C VAL A 50 18.57 -4.47 8.87
N SER A 51 18.84 -4.87 10.12
CA SER A 51 18.47 -6.18 10.66
C SER A 51 16.94 -6.40 10.64
N ASP A 52 16.16 -5.36 10.89
CA ASP A 52 14.70 -5.46 10.95
C ASP A 52 14.10 -5.58 9.54
N ILE A 53 14.71 -4.90 8.57
CA ILE A 53 14.36 -5.08 7.15
C ILE A 53 14.65 -6.53 6.71
N LYS A 54 15.81 -7.11 7.08
CA LYS A 54 16.13 -8.51 6.77
C LYS A 54 15.12 -9.49 7.39
N LYS A 55 14.73 -9.27 8.65
CA LYS A 55 13.68 -10.08 9.32
C LYS A 55 12.34 -9.97 8.61
N ALA A 56 11.97 -8.76 8.17
CA ALA A 56 10.75 -8.52 7.42
C ALA A 56 10.75 -9.26 6.08
N LEU A 57 11.83 -9.16 5.30
CA LEU A 57 11.98 -9.88 4.04
C LEU A 57 11.82 -11.40 4.23
N LYS A 58 12.41 -11.98 5.26
CA LYS A 58 12.25 -13.41 5.58
C LYS A 58 10.79 -13.77 5.90
N LYS A 59 10.07 -12.91 6.66
CA LYS A 59 8.64 -13.09 6.96
C LYS A 59 7.80 -12.99 5.69
N ILE A 60 8.04 -11.97 4.86
CA ILE A 60 7.32 -11.75 3.59
C ILE A 60 7.52 -12.95 2.67
N LYS A 61 8.77 -13.37 2.45
CA LYS A 61 9.09 -14.55 1.63
C LYS A 61 8.31 -15.80 2.07
N ARG A 62 8.27 -16.07 3.38
CA ARG A 62 7.50 -17.19 3.94
C ARG A 62 5.99 -17.06 3.69
N ARG A 63 5.44 -15.85 3.75
CA ARG A 63 4.00 -15.63 3.49
C ARG A 63 3.66 -15.73 2.01
N LEU A 64 4.54 -15.27 1.13
CA LEU A 64 4.37 -15.34 -0.32
C LEU A 64 4.27 -16.75 -0.88
N THR A 65 4.66 -17.79 -0.13
CA THR A 65 4.44 -19.19 -0.55
C THR A 65 2.97 -19.58 -0.56
N LYS A 66 2.15 -18.97 0.30
CA LYS A 66 0.74 -19.37 0.52
C LYS A 66 -0.27 -18.25 0.23
N ARG A 67 0.12 -16.98 0.35
CA ARG A 67 -0.79 -15.83 0.26
C ARG A 67 -0.16 -14.66 -0.48
N SER A 68 -0.99 -13.77 -0.98
CA SER A 68 -0.55 -12.47 -1.48
C SER A 68 -0.09 -11.59 -0.32
N VAL A 69 0.94 -10.77 -0.58
CA VAL A 69 1.41 -9.75 0.35
C VAL A 69 1.31 -8.40 -0.34
N CYS A 70 0.63 -7.45 0.27
CA CYS A 70 0.51 -6.08 -0.21
C CYS A 70 1.50 -5.18 0.52
N ILE A 71 2.23 -4.36 -0.23
CA ILE A 71 3.11 -3.33 0.28
C ILE A 71 2.76 -1.97 -0.31
N PHE A 72 2.93 -0.93 0.50
CA PHE A 72 2.89 0.47 0.09
C PHE A 72 4.31 1.02 0.11
N PRO A 73 5.04 0.96 -1.02
CA PRO A 73 6.49 1.23 -1.02
C PRO A 73 6.85 2.71 -0.89
N GLU A 74 5.90 3.62 -0.99
CA GLU A 74 6.07 5.02 -0.63
C GLU A 74 6.50 5.18 0.83
N GLY A 75 5.99 4.31 1.70
CA GLY A 75 6.32 4.29 3.12
C GLY A 75 5.59 5.32 3.96
N THR A 76 4.75 6.12 3.35
CA THR A 76 3.79 7.04 3.94
C THR A 76 2.61 7.19 3.00
N SER A 77 1.50 7.75 3.47
CA SER A 77 0.37 8.15 2.63
C SER A 77 0.58 9.53 2.04
N THR A 78 -0.03 9.77 0.89
CA THR A 78 -0.06 11.06 0.18
C THR A 78 -1.49 11.55 0.02
N ASN A 79 -1.67 12.72 -0.56
CA ASN A 79 -3.01 13.16 -0.94
C ASN A 79 -3.58 12.43 -2.18
N GLY A 80 -2.79 11.61 -2.87
CA GLY A 80 -3.23 10.83 -4.03
C GLY A 80 -3.14 11.56 -5.37
N ARG A 81 -2.63 12.79 -5.42
CA ARG A 81 -2.37 13.52 -6.68
C ARG A 81 -1.07 13.10 -7.36
N TYR A 82 -0.21 12.46 -6.62
CA TYR A 82 1.10 11.97 -7.07
C TYR A 82 1.50 10.75 -6.27
N VAL A 83 2.45 10.01 -6.77
CA VAL A 83 3.07 8.88 -6.08
C VAL A 83 4.49 9.26 -5.67
N LEU A 84 4.85 8.98 -4.42
CA LEU A 84 6.24 9.17 -3.97
C LEU A 84 7.14 8.06 -4.53
N PRO A 85 8.44 8.35 -4.71
CA PRO A 85 9.41 7.35 -5.16
C PRO A 85 9.39 6.08 -4.30
N PHE A 86 9.38 4.92 -4.94
CA PHE A 86 9.25 3.64 -4.25
C PHE A 86 10.55 3.21 -3.57
N LYS A 87 10.45 2.87 -2.29
CA LYS A 87 11.53 2.26 -1.52
C LYS A 87 11.74 0.82 -1.97
N SER A 88 12.89 0.52 -2.56
CA SER A 88 13.18 -0.76 -3.23
C SER A 88 13.38 -1.96 -2.30
N ASN A 89 13.59 -1.75 -0.99
CA ASN A 89 14.01 -2.82 -0.08
C ASN A 89 13.08 -4.03 -0.07
N LEU A 90 11.77 -3.82 -0.04
CA LEU A 90 10.79 -4.90 0.06
C LEU A 90 10.56 -5.63 -1.28
N PHE A 91 10.97 -5.04 -2.40
CA PHE A 91 10.92 -5.69 -3.71
C PHE A 91 11.85 -6.90 -3.80
N GLN A 92 12.90 -6.95 -2.97
CA GLN A 92 13.78 -8.11 -2.87
C GLN A 92 13.01 -9.40 -2.55
N SER A 93 11.94 -9.32 -1.78
CA SER A 93 11.11 -10.48 -1.44
C SER A 93 10.42 -11.12 -2.66
N SER A 94 10.05 -10.32 -3.67
CA SER A 94 9.49 -10.80 -4.94
C SER A 94 10.55 -11.58 -5.74
N ILE A 95 11.78 -11.05 -5.81
CA ILE A 95 12.91 -11.70 -6.49
C ILE A 95 13.25 -13.01 -5.78
N ASP A 96 13.45 -12.98 -4.46
CA ASP A 96 13.85 -14.15 -3.66
C ASP A 96 12.81 -15.28 -3.64
N SER A 97 11.55 -14.95 -3.90
CA SER A 97 10.45 -15.92 -3.93
C SER A 97 9.95 -16.25 -5.34
N ASN A 98 10.53 -15.63 -6.37
CA ASN A 98 10.11 -15.72 -7.76
C ASN A 98 8.59 -15.47 -7.93
N ARG A 99 8.04 -14.49 -7.19
CA ARG A 99 6.63 -14.11 -7.23
C ARG A 99 6.44 -12.82 -7.99
N ALA A 100 5.51 -12.84 -8.95
CA ALA A 100 5.16 -11.64 -9.72
C ALA A 100 4.63 -10.52 -8.83
N ILE A 101 4.92 -9.29 -9.20
CA ILE A 101 4.33 -8.09 -8.61
C ILE A 101 3.06 -7.76 -9.38
N LEU A 102 1.98 -7.53 -8.66
CA LEU A 102 0.74 -7.00 -9.18
C LEU A 102 0.65 -5.52 -8.78
N PRO A 103 0.91 -4.58 -9.70
CA PRO A 103 0.74 -3.16 -9.40
C PRO A 103 -0.74 -2.82 -9.34
N ILE A 104 -1.11 -2.01 -8.34
CA ILE A 104 -2.47 -1.53 -8.13
C ILE A 104 -2.40 -0.02 -8.01
N CYS A 105 -3.20 0.68 -8.80
CA CYS A 105 -3.40 2.11 -8.67
C CYS A 105 -4.72 2.39 -7.99
N LEU A 106 -4.68 3.15 -6.90
CA LEU A 106 -5.83 3.60 -6.14
C LEU A 106 -6.07 5.08 -6.35
N VAL A 107 -7.33 5.46 -6.61
CA VAL A 107 -7.79 6.84 -6.67
C VAL A 107 -9.13 6.93 -5.95
N TYR A 108 -9.35 8.01 -5.21
CA TYR A 108 -10.65 8.29 -4.63
C TYR A 108 -11.34 9.42 -5.41
N LYS A 109 -12.63 9.25 -5.66
CA LYS A 109 -13.46 10.22 -6.38
C LYS A 109 -14.73 10.53 -5.57
N ASP A 110 -15.13 11.79 -5.59
CA ASP A 110 -16.44 12.24 -5.17
C ASP A 110 -17.25 12.45 -6.46
N ASP A 111 -18.30 11.67 -6.64
CA ASP A 111 -18.96 11.44 -7.91
C ASP A 111 -17.98 10.98 -9.01
N ARG A 112 -17.52 11.88 -9.86
CA ARG A 112 -16.57 11.59 -10.95
C ARG A 112 -15.26 12.36 -10.81
N VAL A 113 -15.18 13.26 -9.84
CA VAL A 113 -14.04 14.15 -9.65
C VAL A 113 -13.11 13.58 -8.59
N TYR A 114 -11.81 13.68 -8.82
CA TYR A 114 -10.80 13.34 -7.83
C TYR A 114 -11.08 14.05 -6.49
N THR A 115 -10.87 13.32 -5.40
CA THR A 115 -11.00 13.89 -4.05
C THR A 115 -9.85 13.40 -3.14
N ASP A 116 -9.35 14.31 -2.29
CA ASP A 116 -8.42 14.00 -1.21
C ASP A 116 -9.07 13.94 0.18
N LYS A 117 -10.40 13.99 0.23
CA LYS A 117 -11.16 13.99 1.48
C LYS A 117 -10.91 12.75 2.35
N VAL A 118 -10.47 11.65 1.77
CA VAL A 118 -10.10 10.43 2.49
C VAL A 118 -8.62 10.35 2.86
N ALA A 119 -7.79 11.27 2.36
CA ALA A 119 -6.35 11.21 2.57
C ALA A 119 -6.00 11.28 4.07
N PHE A 120 -5.11 10.39 4.49
CA PHE A 120 -4.61 10.30 5.85
C PHE A 120 -3.16 10.78 5.88
N ILE A 121 -2.97 12.10 6.05
CA ILE A 121 -1.68 12.80 5.89
C ILE A 121 -1.39 13.73 7.08
N GLY A 122 -0.12 14.05 7.27
CA GLY A 122 0.33 14.92 8.36
C GLY A 122 0.09 14.31 9.74
N ASP A 123 -0.22 15.16 10.70
CA ASP A 123 -0.46 14.77 12.10
C ASP A 123 -1.93 14.44 12.39
N MET A 124 -2.72 14.13 11.35
CA MET A 124 -4.13 13.77 11.50
C MET A 124 -4.30 12.55 12.39
N SER A 125 -5.15 12.64 13.41
CA SER A 125 -5.50 11.47 14.19
C SER A 125 -6.45 10.55 13.41
N LEU A 126 -6.47 9.27 13.79
CA LEU A 126 -7.39 8.32 13.18
C LEU A 126 -8.85 8.70 13.40
N ILE A 127 -9.19 9.24 14.57
CA ILE A 127 -10.54 9.70 14.90
C ILE A 127 -10.95 10.85 14.00
N ASP A 128 -10.07 11.83 13.79
CA ASP A 128 -10.34 12.96 12.90
C ASP A 128 -10.58 12.50 11.46
N SER A 129 -9.76 11.54 11.01
CA SER A 129 -9.92 10.94 9.69
C SER A 129 -11.28 10.25 9.54
N ILE A 130 -11.68 9.43 10.52
CA ILE A 130 -12.98 8.75 10.52
C ILE A 130 -14.12 9.78 10.50
N MET A 131 -14.04 10.81 11.35
CA MET A 131 -15.06 11.85 11.42
C MET A 131 -15.13 12.69 10.14
N ARG A 132 -14.00 12.93 9.48
CA ARG A 132 -13.93 13.60 8.18
C ARG A 132 -14.61 12.75 7.11
N ILE A 133 -14.26 11.47 7.00
CA ILE A 133 -14.81 10.56 6.00
C ILE A 133 -16.32 10.34 6.21
N LYS A 134 -16.78 10.25 7.46
CA LYS A 134 -18.20 10.07 7.80
C LYS A 134 -19.10 11.19 7.28
N LYS A 135 -18.56 12.39 7.07
CA LYS A 135 -19.30 13.54 6.52
C LYS A 135 -19.54 13.43 5.01
N GLU A 136 -18.79 12.58 4.35
CA GLU A 136 -18.83 12.43 2.89
C GLU A 136 -19.91 11.41 2.49
N LYS A 137 -20.75 11.79 1.51
CA LYS A 137 -21.89 10.96 1.08
C LYS A 137 -21.56 10.06 -0.13
N HIS A 138 -20.62 10.47 -0.97
CA HIS A 138 -20.39 9.87 -2.29
C HIS A 138 -18.90 9.62 -2.59
N ILE A 139 -18.20 8.88 -1.71
CA ILE A 139 -16.82 8.51 -1.98
C ILE A 139 -16.76 7.18 -2.72
N LYS A 140 -16.14 7.19 -3.90
CA LYS A 140 -15.80 6.00 -4.69
C LYS A 140 -14.32 5.74 -4.64
N ALA A 141 -13.93 4.50 -4.35
CA ALA A 141 -12.57 4.01 -4.61
C ALA A 141 -12.52 3.43 -6.03
N VAL A 142 -11.67 3.98 -6.87
CA VAL A 142 -11.32 3.43 -8.18
C VAL A 142 -10.04 2.64 -8.04
N VAL A 143 -10.05 1.38 -8.47
CA VAL A 143 -8.93 0.46 -8.31
C VAL A 143 -8.58 -0.14 -9.66
N ASP A 144 -7.45 0.29 -10.19
CA ASP A 144 -6.90 -0.27 -11.42
C ASP A 144 -5.86 -1.33 -11.08
N VAL A 145 -6.15 -2.55 -11.46
CA VAL A 145 -5.22 -3.68 -11.35
C VAL A 145 -4.43 -3.76 -12.65
N LEU A 146 -3.15 -3.42 -12.58
CA LEU A 146 -2.30 -3.33 -13.76
C LEU A 146 -1.67 -4.69 -14.13
N ARG A 147 -0.97 -4.74 -15.26
CA ARG A 147 -0.31 -5.97 -15.72
C ARG A 147 0.71 -6.49 -14.70
N PRO A 148 0.70 -7.79 -14.38
CA PRO A 148 1.68 -8.38 -13.50
C PRO A 148 3.10 -8.25 -14.06
N ILE A 149 4.06 -7.92 -13.19
CA ILE A 149 5.48 -7.79 -13.50
C ILE A 149 6.20 -9.04 -13.01
N LYS A 150 6.92 -9.73 -13.90
CA LYS A 150 7.82 -10.83 -13.49
C LYS A 150 9.02 -10.25 -12.73
N PRO A 151 9.50 -10.91 -11.66
CA PRO A 151 10.61 -10.43 -10.84
C PRO A 151 11.97 -10.69 -11.56
N ARG A 152 12.27 -9.87 -12.56
CA ARG A 152 13.54 -9.90 -13.30
C ARG A 152 14.40 -8.70 -12.92
N GLY A 153 15.71 -8.80 -13.11
CA GLY A 153 16.65 -7.74 -12.79
C GLY A 153 16.87 -7.56 -11.29
N ASN A 154 17.21 -6.36 -10.88
CA ASN A 154 17.44 -6.02 -9.49
C ASN A 154 16.24 -5.29 -8.86
N ARG A 155 16.24 -5.23 -7.53
CA ARG A 155 15.14 -4.61 -6.77
C ARG A 155 14.90 -3.13 -7.06
N LYS A 156 15.94 -2.37 -7.48
CA LYS A 156 15.82 -0.94 -7.77
C LYS A 156 15.09 -0.73 -9.10
N GLU A 157 15.50 -1.46 -10.13
CA GLU A 157 14.84 -1.45 -11.44
C GLU A 157 13.37 -1.88 -11.32
N LEU A 158 13.12 -2.94 -10.56
CA LEU A 158 11.77 -3.45 -10.33
C LEU A 158 10.88 -2.44 -9.61
N ALA A 159 11.43 -1.71 -8.63
CA ALA A 159 10.72 -0.64 -7.92
C ALA A 159 10.44 0.56 -8.82
N SER A 160 11.42 1.01 -9.63
CA SER A 160 11.27 2.12 -10.56
C SER A 160 10.21 1.81 -11.61
N TYR A 161 10.29 0.64 -12.23
CA TYR A 161 9.32 0.23 -13.25
C TYR A 161 7.90 0.13 -12.69
N THR A 162 7.75 -0.42 -11.47
CA THR A 162 6.44 -0.50 -10.80
C THR A 162 5.90 0.89 -10.47
N TYR A 163 6.76 1.80 -10.01
CA TYR A 163 6.42 3.20 -9.75
C TYR A 163 5.92 3.89 -11.03
N GLU A 164 6.65 3.78 -12.13
CA GLU A 164 6.31 4.42 -13.41
C GLU A 164 4.95 3.94 -13.93
N MET A 165 4.67 2.64 -13.82
CA MET A 165 3.37 2.08 -14.22
C MET A 165 2.22 2.67 -13.40
N ILE A 166 2.37 2.74 -12.07
CA ILE A 166 1.32 3.27 -11.18
C ILE A 166 1.18 4.79 -11.38
N GLN A 167 2.28 5.53 -11.47
CA GLN A 167 2.27 6.98 -11.69
C GLN A 167 1.60 7.35 -13.02
N LYS A 168 1.91 6.62 -14.10
CA LYS A 168 1.28 6.83 -15.41
C LYS A 168 -0.23 6.59 -15.36
N ASN A 169 -0.65 5.50 -14.73
CA ASN A 169 -2.07 5.18 -14.60
C ASN A 169 -2.80 6.20 -13.69
N LEU A 170 -2.16 6.64 -12.60
CA LEU A 170 -2.69 7.69 -11.74
C LEU A 170 -2.95 8.97 -12.54
N SER A 171 -1.98 9.42 -13.35
CA SER A 171 -2.13 10.62 -14.18
C SER A 171 -3.33 10.53 -15.13
N GLN A 172 -3.60 9.36 -15.70
CA GLN A 172 -4.77 9.10 -16.55
C GLN A 172 -6.10 9.15 -15.79
N ASN A 173 -6.11 8.78 -14.51
CA ASN A 173 -7.30 8.82 -13.67
C ASN A 173 -7.61 10.23 -13.10
N LEU A 174 -6.62 11.11 -13.11
CA LEU A 174 -6.76 12.49 -12.62
C LEU A 174 -7.12 13.50 -13.74
N SER A 175 -6.89 13.11 -15.00
CA SER A 175 -7.34 13.87 -16.17
C SER A 175 -8.84 13.69 -16.43
#